data_33d9dba2fcf2e38ee1a05fe264da75dc
#
_entry.id   33d9dba2fcf2e38ee1a05fe264da75dc
#
_cell.length_a   1.000
_cell.length_b   1.000
_cell.length_c   1.000
_cell.angle_alpha   90.00
_cell.angle_beta   90.00
_cell.angle_gamma   90.00
#
_symmetry.space_group_name_H-M   'P 1'
#
loop_
_entity.id
_entity.type
_entity.pdbx_description
1 polymer ?
#
loop_
_entity_poly.entity_id
_entity_poly.type
_entity_poly.pdbx_seq_one_letter_code
_entity_poly.pdbx_strand_id
1 'polypeptide(L)'
;MSNARILVVDDDQVIQQLLKVNLELEGYAVEVASDGEEALVSFGRFHPDLVLLDIMMPKLDGWEVARRLAGTTGGPVPIVLLSARAQESDVQKGNDLGVAAYVTKPFDPIQLLHLVAGIIAQQDRGAATPGVP
;
A
#
# COMPACT_ATOMS: atom_id res chain seq x y z
N MET A 1 -3.13 -16.46 5.00
CA MET A 1 -3.98 -16.69 4.28
C MET A 1 -4.47 -15.83 3.26
N SER A 2 -5.06 -16.38 2.43
CA SER A 2 -5.31 -15.85 1.18
C SER A 2 -6.34 -14.79 1.07
N ASN A 3 -7.00 -14.36 2.05
CA ASN A 3 -8.05 -13.36 1.89
C ASN A 3 -7.64 -11.97 2.28
N ALA A 4 -6.35 -11.68 2.31
CA ALA A 4 -5.91 -10.34 2.61
C ALA A 4 -6.44 -9.36 1.57
N ARG A 5 -6.76 -8.16 2.01
CA ARG A 5 -7.33 -7.11 1.17
C ARG A 5 -6.26 -6.07 0.90
N ILE A 6 -6.11 -5.74 -0.37
CA ILE A 6 -5.11 -4.77 -0.79
C ILE A 6 -5.78 -3.63 -1.54
N LEU A 7 -5.53 -2.41 -1.10
CA LEU A 7 -6.02 -1.22 -1.78
C LEU A 7 -4.88 -0.68 -2.64
N VAL A 8 -5.14 -0.53 -3.94
CA VAL A 8 -4.18 0.02 -4.88
C VAL A 8 -4.61 1.42 -5.24
N VAL A 9 -3.76 2.40 -4.96
CA VAL A 9 -4.05 3.80 -5.23
C VAL A 9 -3.06 4.32 -6.25
N ASP A 10 -3.52 4.58 -7.46
CA ASP A 10 -2.68 5.05 -8.56
C ASP A 10 -3.60 5.64 -9.62
N ASP A 11 -3.24 6.79 -10.18
CA ASP A 11 -4.06 7.42 -11.20
C ASP A 11 -3.82 6.83 -12.60
N ASP A 12 -2.79 6.00 -12.76
CA ASP A 12 -2.47 5.35 -14.03
C ASP A 12 -3.24 4.05 -14.15
N GLN A 13 -4.18 4.00 -15.09
CA GLN A 13 -5.03 2.82 -15.24
C GLN A 13 -4.27 1.58 -15.65
N VAL A 14 -3.16 1.73 -16.37
CA VAL A 14 -2.33 0.59 -16.75
C VAL A 14 -1.70 -0.03 -15.50
N ILE A 15 -1.17 0.79 -14.62
CA ILE A 15 -0.60 0.30 -13.37
C ILE A 15 -1.68 -0.33 -12.51
N GLN A 16 -2.85 0.28 -12.42
CA GLN A 16 -3.96 -0.29 -11.66
C GLN A 16 -4.28 -1.69 -12.11
N GLN A 17 -4.42 -1.88 -13.43
CA GLN A 17 -4.77 -3.18 -13.97
C GLN A 17 -3.66 -4.20 -13.76
N LEU A 18 -2.44 -3.78 -13.98
CA LEU A 18 -1.29 -4.64 -13.79
C LEU A 18 -1.26 -5.18 -12.36
N LEU A 19 -1.39 -4.30 -11.39
CA LEU A 19 -1.33 -4.70 -9.99
C LEU A 19 -2.55 -5.51 -9.59
N LYS A 20 -3.74 -5.09 -10.03
CA LYS A 20 -4.96 -5.80 -9.68
C LYS A 20 -4.93 -7.24 -10.16
N VAL A 21 -4.58 -7.45 -11.44
CA VAL A 21 -4.55 -8.79 -12.00
C VAL A 21 -3.53 -9.66 -11.28
N ASN A 22 -2.33 -9.13 -11.09
CA ASN A 22 -1.28 -9.92 -10.46
C ASN A 22 -1.57 -10.24 -9.01
N LEU A 23 -2.11 -9.30 -8.28
CA LEU A 23 -2.44 -9.53 -6.87
C LEU A 23 -3.61 -10.50 -6.73
N GLU A 24 -4.61 -10.39 -7.59
CA GLU A 24 -5.74 -11.31 -7.53
C GLU A 24 -5.32 -12.73 -7.87
N LEU A 25 -4.36 -12.88 -8.77
CA LEU A 25 -3.82 -14.20 -9.07
C LEU A 25 -3.14 -14.83 -7.85
N GLU A 26 -2.65 -14.01 -6.94
CA GLU A 26 -2.03 -14.50 -5.71
C GLU A 26 -3.05 -14.76 -4.61
N GLY A 27 -4.31 -14.52 -4.87
CA GLY A 27 -5.36 -14.81 -3.90
C GLY A 27 -5.84 -13.63 -3.08
N TYR A 28 -5.34 -12.43 -3.35
CA TYR A 28 -5.77 -11.24 -2.60
C TYR A 28 -7.06 -10.67 -3.16
N ALA A 29 -7.84 -10.05 -2.29
CA ALA A 29 -8.97 -9.22 -2.73
C ALA A 29 -8.41 -7.81 -2.96
N VAL A 30 -8.72 -7.22 -4.11
CA VAL A 30 -8.12 -5.95 -4.50
C VAL A 30 -9.19 -4.93 -4.85
N GLU A 31 -9.02 -3.73 -4.32
CA GLU A 31 -9.82 -2.59 -4.72
C GLU A 31 -8.87 -1.51 -5.23
N VAL A 32 -9.29 -0.75 -6.23
CA VAL A 32 -8.47 0.32 -6.79
C VAL A 32 -9.11 1.66 -6.56
N ALA A 33 -8.26 2.65 -6.32
CA ALA A 33 -8.68 4.04 -6.22
C ALA A 33 -7.80 4.86 -7.16
N SER A 34 -8.38 5.85 -7.81
CA SER A 34 -7.68 6.61 -8.85
C SER A 34 -7.15 7.96 -8.37
N ASP A 35 -7.50 8.38 -7.18
CA ASP A 35 -6.97 9.61 -6.60
C ASP A 35 -7.04 9.54 -5.08
N GLY A 36 -6.50 10.55 -4.43
CA GLY A 36 -6.39 10.55 -2.98
C GLY A 36 -7.72 10.60 -2.26
N GLU A 37 -8.67 11.33 -2.80
CA GLU A 37 -9.99 11.41 -2.17
C GLU A 37 -10.70 10.07 -2.23
N GLU A 38 -10.65 9.44 -3.40
CA GLU A 38 -11.22 8.12 -3.58
C GLU A 38 -10.55 7.11 -2.66
N ALA A 39 -9.24 7.25 -2.50
CA ALA A 39 -8.47 6.37 -1.63
C ALA A 39 -8.97 6.43 -0.18
N LEU A 40 -9.23 7.62 0.32
CA LEU A 40 -9.69 7.77 1.70
C LEU A 40 -11.08 7.13 1.89
N VAL A 41 -11.96 7.31 0.91
CA VAL A 41 -13.27 6.69 0.96
C VAL A 41 -13.16 5.17 0.91
N SER A 42 -12.35 4.67 -0.04
CA SER A 42 -12.18 3.23 -0.20
C SER A 42 -11.53 2.60 1.03
N PHE A 43 -10.58 3.29 1.64
CA PHE A 43 -9.93 2.79 2.85
C PHE A 43 -10.96 2.53 3.95
N GLY A 44 -11.86 3.49 4.17
CA GLY A 44 -12.87 3.36 5.21
C GLY A 44 -13.91 2.28 4.94
N ARG A 45 -14.18 2.00 3.66
CA ARG A 45 -15.17 1.02 3.27
C ARG A 45 -14.59 -0.39 3.12
N PHE A 46 -13.42 -0.48 2.49
CA PHE A 46 -12.84 -1.76 2.12
C PHE A 46 -12.08 -2.41 3.27
N HIS A 47 -11.56 -1.62 4.19
CA HIS A 47 -10.74 -2.10 5.32
C HIS A 47 -9.55 -2.92 4.83
N PRO A 48 -8.64 -2.31 4.06
CA PRO A 48 -7.52 -3.07 3.51
C PRO A 48 -6.53 -3.49 4.59
N ASP A 49 -5.83 -4.57 4.29
CA ASP A 49 -4.73 -5.06 5.12
C ASP A 49 -3.40 -4.46 4.70
N LEU A 50 -3.35 -3.87 3.51
CA LEU A 50 -2.15 -3.23 2.98
C LEU A 50 -2.57 -2.24 1.91
N VAL A 51 -1.85 -1.14 1.80
CA VAL A 51 -2.12 -0.12 0.78
C VAL A 51 -0.88 0.06 -0.09
N LEU A 52 -1.05 -0.05 -1.41
CA LEU A 52 -0.03 0.35 -2.37
C LEU A 52 -0.43 1.74 -2.86
N LEU A 53 0.42 2.72 -2.63
CA LEU A 53 0.04 4.13 -2.79
C LEU A 53 1.05 4.88 -3.65
N ASP A 54 0.59 5.36 -4.80
CA ASP A 54 1.39 6.25 -5.64
C ASP A 54 1.39 7.64 -5.00
N ILE A 55 2.57 8.22 -4.86
CA ILE A 55 2.69 9.54 -4.25
C ILE A 55 2.27 10.64 -5.20
N MET A 56 2.55 10.47 -6.48
CA MET A 56 2.35 11.54 -7.46
C MET A 56 1.02 11.41 -8.17
N MET A 57 0.00 11.98 -7.56
CA MET A 57 -1.36 11.91 -8.08
C MET A 57 -1.99 13.29 -8.07
N PRO A 58 -3.00 13.50 -8.90
CA PRO A 58 -3.76 14.76 -8.87
C PRO A 58 -4.62 14.85 -7.62
N LYS A 59 -5.15 16.03 -7.40
CA LYS A 59 -6.02 16.33 -6.26
C LYS A 59 -5.22 16.25 -4.96
N LEU A 60 -5.50 15.29 -4.13
CA LEU A 60 -4.82 15.11 -2.87
C LEU A 60 -3.56 14.28 -3.10
N ASP A 61 -2.39 14.83 -2.81
CA ASP A 61 -1.15 14.11 -3.10
C ASP A 61 -0.96 12.93 -2.16
N GLY A 62 -0.11 12.01 -2.58
CA GLY A 62 0.08 10.75 -1.86
C GLY A 62 0.66 10.92 -0.46
N TRP A 63 1.49 11.95 -0.24
CA TRP A 63 2.03 12.20 1.10
C TRP A 63 0.92 12.53 2.08
N GLU A 64 -0.04 13.35 1.64
CA GLU A 64 -1.16 13.70 2.49
C GLU A 64 -2.04 12.48 2.76
N VAL A 65 -2.27 11.66 1.73
CA VAL A 65 -3.04 10.43 1.90
C VAL A 65 -2.34 9.51 2.90
N ALA A 66 -1.03 9.33 2.76
CA ALA A 66 -0.27 8.48 3.66
C ALA A 66 -0.38 8.96 5.10
N ARG A 67 -0.28 10.26 5.29
CA ARG A 67 -0.37 10.83 6.64
C ARG A 67 -1.75 10.59 7.24
N ARG A 68 -2.80 10.78 6.46
CA ARG A 68 -4.16 10.57 6.96
C ARG A 68 -4.44 9.11 7.27
N LEU A 69 -3.96 8.20 6.41
CA LEU A 69 -4.16 6.78 6.64
C LEU A 69 -3.39 6.31 7.87
N ALA A 70 -2.20 6.85 8.08
CA ALA A 70 -1.39 6.48 9.24
C ALA A 70 -2.07 6.87 10.55
N GLY A 71 -2.91 7.90 10.52
CA GLY A 71 -3.62 8.35 11.71
C GLY A 71 -4.98 7.74 11.92
N THR A 72 -5.40 6.80 11.07
CA THR A 72 -6.72 6.20 11.19
C THR A 72 -6.78 5.25 12.36
N THR A 73 -7.96 5.19 12.95
CA THR A 73 -8.19 4.24 14.04
C THR A 73 -8.32 2.83 13.49
N GLY A 74 -8.10 1.86 14.34
CA GLY A 74 -8.18 0.47 13.94
C GLY A 74 -6.83 -0.16 13.79
N GLY A 75 -5.79 0.55 14.11
CA GLY A 75 -4.45 0.04 14.05
C GLY A 75 -3.73 0.41 12.78
N PRO A 76 -2.43 0.31 12.78
CA PRO A 76 -1.65 0.70 11.60
C PRO A 76 -1.81 -0.32 10.48
N VAL A 77 -2.09 0.19 9.30
CA VAL A 77 -2.12 -0.62 8.09
C VAL A 77 -0.83 -0.32 7.33
N PRO A 78 -0.07 -1.34 6.94
CA PRO A 78 1.17 -1.09 6.21
C PRO A 78 0.91 -0.40 4.88
N ILE A 79 1.71 0.60 4.60
CA ILE A 79 1.63 1.38 3.37
C ILE A 79 2.93 1.19 2.61
N VAL A 80 2.82 0.81 1.35
CA VAL A 80 3.96 0.72 0.44
C VAL A 80 3.81 1.89 -0.53
N LEU A 81 4.77 2.80 -0.50
CA LEU A 81 4.75 3.95 -1.40
C LEU A 81 5.37 3.60 -2.74
N LEU A 82 4.74 4.05 -3.80
CA LEU A 82 5.24 3.87 -5.16
C LEU A 82 5.49 5.24 -5.76
N SER A 83 6.63 5.44 -6.39
CA SER A 83 6.93 6.73 -6.98
C SER A 83 8.03 6.63 -8.03
N ALA A 84 7.96 7.49 -9.04
CA ALA A 84 9.04 7.64 -10.01
C ALA A 84 10.23 8.37 -9.38
N ARG A 85 10.06 8.96 -8.21
CA ARG A 85 11.11 9.70 -7.52
C ARG A 85 11.78 8.82 -6.49
N ALA A 86 13.10 8.85 -6.48
CA ALA A 86 13.88 8.00 -5.59
C ALA A 86 14.92 8.79 -4.82
N GLN A 87 14.67 10.07 -4.58
CA GLN A 87 15.63 10.89 -3.85
C GLN A 87 15.68 10.49 -2.39
N GLU A 88 16.83 10.67 -1.79
CA GLU A 88 17.04 10.31 -0.41
C GLU A 88 16.07 11.03 0.53
N SER A 89 15.77 12.28 0.24
CA SER A 89 14.84 13.04 1.06
C SER A 89 13.42 12.47 1.00
N ASP A 90 13.03 11.91 -0.14
CA ASP A 90 11.71 11.27 -0.27
C ASP A 90 11.64 9.98 0.52
N VAL A 91 12.70 9.20 0.48
CA VAL A 91 12.78 7.95 1.24
C VAL A 91 12.74 8.26 2.74
N GLN A 92 13.47 9.28 3.16
CA GLN A 92 13.47 9.69 4.57
C GLN A 92 12.08 10.14 5.02
N LYS A 93 11.38 10.87 4.15
CA LYS A 93 10.03 11.32 4.45
C LYS A 93 9.09 10.13 4.66
N GLY A 94 9.23 9.11 3.84
CA GLY A 94 8.47 7.88 4.01
C GLY A 94 8.80 7.20 5.32
N ASN A 95 10.08 7.11 5.65
CA ASN A 95 10.51 6.52 6.92
C ASN A 95 9.92 7.29 8.10
N ASP A 96 9.90 8.60 8.02
CA ASP A 96 9.36 9.43 9.10
C ASP A 96 7.86 9.20 9.30
N LEU A 97 7.15 8.87 8.22
CA LEU A 97 5.74 8.55 8.32
C LEU A 97 5.48 7.12 8.77
N GLY A 98 6.52 6.30 8.83
CA GLY A 98 6.37 4.91 9.26
C GLY A 98 5.82 3.99 8.20
N VAL A 99 6.03 4.30 6.91
CA VAL A 99 5.58 3.42 5.84
C VAL A 99 6.38 2.13 5.84
N ALA A 100 5.78 1.07 5.32
CA ALA A 100 6.41 -0.24 5.32
C ALA A 100 7.53 -0.33 4.29
N ALA A 101 7.39 0.35 3.16
CA ALA A 101 8.40 0.31 2.11
C ALA A 101 8.20 1.46 1.14
N TYR A 102 9.26 1.76 0.40
CA TYR A 102 9.25 2.79 -0.64
C TYR A 102 9.79 2.12 -1.90
N VAL A 103 8.99 2.04 -2.94
CA VAL A 103 9.33 1.35 -4.17
C VAL A 103 9.36 2.35 -5.32
N THR A 104 10.45 2.35 -6.10
CA THR A 104 10.57 3.28 -7.22
C THR A 104 10.00 2.69 -8.49
N LYS A 105 9.38 3.53 -9.30
CA LYS A 105 8.90 3.16 -10.62
C LYS A 105 9.99 3.43 -11.65
N PRO A 106 10.12 2.59 -12.66
CA PRO A 106 9.37 1.37 -12.88
C PRO A 106 9.81 0.27 -11.94
N PHE A 107 8.86 -0.50 -11.45
CA PHE A 107 9.16 -1.60 -10.53
C PHE A 107 9.01 -2.93 -11.25
N ASP A 108 9.64 -3.95 -10.66
CA ASP A 108 9.48 -5.33 -11.12
C ASP A 108 8.23 -5.90 -10.43
N PRO A 109 7.19 -6.27 -11.19
CA PRO A 109 5.96 -6.76 -10.57
C PRO A 109 6.18 -7.99 -9.68
N ILE A 110 7.09 -8.87 -10.06
CA ILE A 110 7.34 -10.07 -9.27
C ILE A 110 7.97 -9.71 -7.94
N GLN A 111 8.94 -8.80 -7.96
CA GLN A 111 9.57 -8.35 -6.72
C GLN A 111 8.56 -7.64 -5.83
N LEU A 112 7.66 -6.86 -6.41
CA LEU A 112 6.63 -6.18 -5.64
C LEU A 112 5.69 -7.19 -5.00
N LEU A 113 5.32 -8.25 -5.71
CA LEU A 113 4.47 -9.29 -5.14
C LEU A 113 5.16 -9.98 -3.97
N HIS A 114 6.46 -10.23 -4.08
CA HIS A 114 7.22 -10.82 -2.99
C HIS A 114 7.26 -9.89 -1.77
N LEU A 115 7.43 -8.61 -2.00
CA LEU A 115 7.45 -7.63 -0.92
C LEU A 115 6.09 -7.61 -0.21
N VAL A 116 5.02 -7.57 -0.98
CA VAL A 116 3.67 -7.55 -0.42
C VAL A 116 3.43 -8.82 0.40
N ALA A 117 3.80 -9.98 -0.15
CA ALA A 117 3.62 -11.24 0.57
C ALA A 117 4.39 -11.26 1.88
N GLY A 118 5.60 -10.71 1.87
CA GLY A 118 6.40 -10.65 3.09
C GLY A 118 5.79 -9.78 4.16
N ILE A 119 5.25 -8.63 3.75
CA ILE A 119 4.61 -7.71 4.71
C ILE A 119 3.35 -8.33 5.28
N ILE A 120 2.52 -8.94 4.45
CA ILE A 120 1.29 -9.59 4.89
C ILE A 120 1.62 -10.74 5.85
N ALA A 121 2.64 -11.51 5.55
CA ALA A 121 3.04 -12.62 6.41
C ALA A 121 3.52 -12.13 7.77
N GLN A 122 4.21 -11.00 7.82
CA GLN A 122 4.63 -10.41 9.09
C GLN A 122 3.45 -9.94 9.91
N GLN A 123 2.44 -9.36 9.25
CA GLN A 123 1.22 -8.94 9.92
C GLN A 123 0.54 -10.14 10.56
N ASP A 124 0.40 -11.24 9.81
CA ASP A 124 -0.25 -12.43 10.31
C ASP A 124 0.50 -13.03 11.50
N ARG A 125 1.83 -13.06 11.41
CA ARG A 125 2.63 -13.59 12.51
C ARG A 125 2.50 -12.72 13.75
N GLY A 126 2.54 -11.40 13.56
CA GLY A 126 2.37 -10.48 14.67
C GLY A 126 1.02 -10.64 15.33
N ALA A 127 -0.03 -10.81 14.52
CA ALA A 127 -1.37 -11.01 15.05
C ALA A 127 -1.54 -12.39 15.70
N ALA A 128 -0.87 -13.39 15.13
CA ALA A 128 -1.03 -14.76 15.61
C ALA A 128 -0.25 -15.02 16.88
N THR A 129 0.81 -14.29 17.14
CA THR A 129 1.67 -14.58 18.28
C THR A 129 1.98 -13.35 19.11
N PRO A 130 0.96 -12.61 19.55
CA PRO A 130 1.25 -11.44 20.37
C PRO A 130 1.86 -11.89 21.68
N GLY A 131 2.94 -11.27 22.03
CA GLY A 131 3.58 -11.57 23.30
C GLY A 131 4.38 -12.83 23.32
N VAL A 132 4.46 -13.55 22.23
CA VAL A 132 5.30 -14.74 22.19
C VAL A 132 6.69 -14.32 21.80
N PRO A 133 7.66 -14.65 22.60
CA PRO A 133 9.04 -14.32 22.29
C PRO A 133 9.56 -15.03 21.09
#